data_4d655abb6e36f86dc6bc814ce953e7ae
#
_entry.id   4d655abb6e36f86dc6bc814ce953e7ae
#
_cell.length_a   1.000
_cell.length_b   1.000
_cell.length_c   1.000
_cell.angle_alpha   90.00
_cell.angle_beta   90.00
_cell.angle_gamma   90.00
#
_symmetry.space_group_name_H-M   'P 1'
#
loop_
_entity.id
_entity.type
_entity.pdbx_description
1 polymer ?
#
loop_
_entity_poly.entity_id
_entity_poly.type
_entity_poly.pdbx_seq_one_letter_code
_entity_poly.pdbx_strand_id
1 'polypeptide(L)'
;MEARSQCPMLKPRLAAFTQTLTDRLDLLKHRIDLSSKRLRFVVAGTVLLAGTASVATVTGTALAAPAAHAPEHPPVQEAQQAGALTYGLDISNYEPLYDWSDSQAQFGIIKATEGTDFRDASFARHWHELGQKGIVRGAYHYGHPANDPVAEAEHFLSVLNSQPAKPGDLLVLDLETTDGQSVSAVNSWAKTWLAHVKERTGVTPMFYSGWNFANTYGHGLAEYPLWVAHYSKDKGTVSPPADWKSWTIHQYTDYPIDQNVSALSADQLRDLGRQTA
;
A
#
# COMPACT_ATOMS: atom_id res chain seq x y z
N MET A 1 -23.32 37.65 54.53
CA MET A 1 -22.12 36.87 54.22
C MET A 1 -22.54 35.78 53.24
N GLU A 2 -22.44 36.09 51.96
CA GLU A 2 -22.78 35.15 50.87
C GLU A 2 -21.51 34.52 50.32
N ALA A 3 -21.40 33.22 50.43
CA ALA A 3 -20.35 32.45 49.80
C ALA A 3 -20.85 31.95 48.41
N ARG A 4 -20.36 32.54 47.34
CA ARG A 4 -20.57 32.04 45.97
C ARG A 4 -19.61 30.88 45.71
N SER A 5 -20.15 29.68 45.61
CA SER A 5 -19.49 28.50 45.12
C SER A 5 -19.37 28.60 43.58
N GLN A 6 -18.17 28.81 43.07
CA GLN A 6 -17.88 28.70 41.66
C GLN A 6 -17.51 27.24 41.34
N CYS A 7 -18.25 26.63 40.42
CA CYS A 7 -17.99 25.28 39.91
C CYS A 7 -16.98 25.33 38.74
N PRO A 8 -15.76 24.75 38.83
CA PRO A 8 -14.70 24.91 37.83
C PRO A 8 -14.67 23.85 36.69
N MET A 9 -15.70 23.03 36.56
CA MET A 9 -15.59 21.81 35.73
C MET A 9 -16.19 21.86 34.34
N LEU A 10 -16.70 22.98 33.82
CA LEU A 10 -17.36 23.04 32.51
C LEU A 10 -16.46 23.49 31.33
N LYS A 11 -15.37 24.20 31.61
CA LYS A 11 -14.53 24.75 30.53
C LYS A 11 -13.68 23.72 29.76
N PRO A 12 -13.07 22.67 30.33
CA PRO A 12 -12.28 21.72 29.57
C PRO A 12 -13.09 20.78 28.66
N ARG A 13 -14.36 20.50 28.99
CA ARG A 13 -15.21 19.63 28.17
C ARG A 13 -15.71 20.28 26.89
N LEU A 14 -15.92 21.60 26.90
CA LEU A 14 -16.38 22.34 25.73
C LEU A 14 -15.25 22.49 24.68
N ALA A 15 -14.01 22.70 25.13
CA ALA A 15 -12.84 22.79 24.25
C ALA A 15 -12.53 21.45 23.55
N ALA A 16 -12.62 20.34 24.27
CA ALA A 16 -12.42 19.00 23.70
C ALA A 16 -13.50 18.64 22.66
N PHE A 17 -14.75 19.05 22.92
CA PHE A 17 -15.86 18.80 21.99
C PHE A 17 -15.76 19.63 20.70
N THR A 18 -15.31 20.90 20.78
CA THR A 18 -15.06 21.75 19.63
C THR A 18 -13.87 21.26 18.79
N GLN A 19 -12.80 20.78 19.41
CA GLN A 19 -11.65 20.22 18.71
C GLN A 19 -12.05 18.98 17.91
N THR A 20 -12.80 18.05 18.51
CA THR A 20 -13.29 16.84 17.84
C THR A 20 -14.21 17.14 16.64
N LEU A 21 -15.00 18.24 16.71
CA LEU A 21 -15.85 18.67 15.58
C LEU A 21 -15.03 19.28 14.45
N THR A 22 -13.99 20.05 14.77
CA THR A 22 -13.10 20.64 13.78
C THR A 22 -12.32 19.55 13.05
N ASP A 23 -11.78 18.58 13.78
CA ASP A 23 -11.06 17.43 13.22
C ASP A 23 -11.95 16.58 12.31
N ARG A 24 -13.23 16.39 12.67
CA ARG A 24 -14.21 15.70 11.81
C ARG A 24 -14.57 16.48 10.54
N LEU A 25 -14.63 17.80 10.62
CA LEU A 25 -14.91 18.65 9.45
C LEU A 25 -13.71 18.70 8.50
N ASP A 26 -12.50 18.69 9.01
CA ASP A 26 -11.30 18.66 8.18
C ASP A 26 -11.09 17.28 7.53
N LEU A 27 -11.42 16.18 8.22
CA LEU A 27 -11.50 14.83 7.65
C LEU A 27 -12.53 14.75 6.50
N LEU A 28 -13.71 15.36 6.67
CA LEU A 28 -14.74 15.42 5.62
C LEU A 28 -14.29 16.24 4.40
N LYS A 29 -13.63 17.37 4.61
CA LYS A 29 -13.07 18.20 3.52
C LYS A 29 -12.00 17.43 2.75
N HIS A 30 -11.13 16.70 3.43
CA HIS A 30 -10.07 15.91 2.80
C HIS A 30 -10.65 14.74 1.99
N ARG A 31 -11.69 14.05 2.50
CA ARG A 31 -12.45 13.03 1.74
C ARG A 31 -13.09 13.58 0.47
N ILE A 32 -13.68 14.79 0.54
CA ILE A 32 -14.30 15.44 -0.62
C ILE A 32 -13.22 15.84 -1.64
N ASP A 33 -12.06 16.31 -1.21
CA ASP A 33 -10.96 16.70 -2.11
C ASP A 33 -10.33 15.48 -2.79
N LEU A 34 -10.10 14.39 -2.08
CA LEU A 34 -9.61 13.12 -2.65
C LEU A 34 -10.62 12.50 -3.63
N SER A 35 -11.93 12.53 -3.30
CA SER A 35 -12.97 12.08 -4.22
C SER A 35 -13.02 12.91 -5.50
N SER A 36 -12.84 14.23 -5.41
CA SER A 36 -12.79 15.12 -6.58
C SER A 36 -11.53 14.95 -7.42
N LYS A 37 -10.40 14.61 -6.81
CA LYS A 37 -9.16 14.28 -7.53
C LYS A 37 -9.26 12.91 -8.23
N ARG A 38 -9.87 11.92 -7.60
CA ARG A 38 -10.15 10.60 -8.19
C ARG A 38 -11.08 10.67 -9.41
N LEU A 39 -12.07 11.57 -9.41
CA LEU A 39 -13.02 11.73 -10.52
C LEU A 39 -12.44 12.41 -11.78
N ARG A 40 -11.30 13.12 -11.67
CA ARG A 40 -10.68 13.82 -12.81
C ARG A 40 -9.82 12.92 -13.70
N PHE A 41 -9.48 11.71 -13.28
CA PHE A 41 -8.66 10.78 -14.06
C PHE A 41 -9.43 9.84 -15.00
N VAL A 42 -10.77 9.85 -15.00
CA VAL A 42 -11.60 8.94 -15.81
C VAL A 42 -11.93 9.47 -17.21
N VAL A 43 -11.62 10.73 -17.53
CA VAL A 43 -12.03 11.37 -18.81
C VAL A 43 -10.83 11.90 -19.60
N ALA A 44 -9.90 11.05 -19.99
CA ALA A 44 -9.02 11.38 -21.12
C ALA A 44 -8.31 10.12 -21.64
N GLY A 45 -8.83 9.50 -22.67
CA GLY A 45 -8.10 8.41 -23.33
C GLY A 45 -8.90 7.61 -24.32
N THR A 46 -9.52 8.27 -25.29
CA THR A 46 -9.97 7.58 -26.51
C THR A 46 -9.31 8.25 -27.73
N VAL A 47 -8.25 7.68 -28.27
CA VAL A 47 -7.91 7.84 -29.70
C VAL A 47 -7.30 6.52 -30.19
N LEU A 48 -7.95 5.99 -31.23
CA LEU A 48 -7.49 4.89 -32.09
C LEU A 48 -6.20 5.25 -32.82
N LEU A 49 -5.39 4.22 -33.16
CA LEU A 49 -4.97 4.02 -34.55
C LEU A 49 -4.33 2.64 -34.79
N ALA A 50 -4.74 2.03 -35.86
CA ALA A 50 -4.28 0.73 -36.37
C ALA A 50 -2.97 0.87 -37.16
N GLY A 51 -2.16 -0.20 -37.21
CA GLY A 51 -0.97 -0.27 -38.06
C GLY A 51 -0.34 -1.65 -38.06
N THR A 52 -0.23 -2.18 -39.20
CA THR A 52 -0.01 -3.52 -39.72
C THR A 52 1.33 -4.19 -39.41
N ALA A 53 1.30 -5.50 -39.54
CA ALA A 53 2.34 -6.52 -39.34
C ALA A 53 3.59 -6.42 -40.23
N SER A 54 4.71 -6.98 -39.75
CA SER A 54 5.64 -7.74 -40.55
C SER A 54 6.48 -8.70 -39.72
N VAL A 55 6.53 -9.95 -40.16
CA VAL A 55 7.27 -11.07 -39.58
C VAL A 55 8.69 -11.08 -40.16
N ALA A 56 9.70 -11.30 -39.32
CA ALA A 56 11.00 -11.79 -39.76
C ALA A 56 11.57 -12.77 -38.72
N THR A 57 11.68 -14.01 -39.15
CA THR A 57 12.36 -15.11 -38.46
C THR A 57 13.86 -15.04 -38.69
N VAL A 58 14.65 -15.10 -37.60
CA VAL A 58 16.08 -15.45 -37.68
C VAL A 58 16.39 -16.51 -36.64
N THR A 59 16.78 -17.68 -37.10
CA THR A 59 17.30 -18.80 -36.29
C THR A 59 18.79 -18.61 -36.02
N GLY A 60 19.18 -18.61 -34.77
CA GLY A 60 20.57 -18.64 -34.34
C GLY A 60 20.72 -19.44 -33.04
N THR A 61 21.29 -20.64 -33.15
CA THR A 61 21.65 -21.51 -32.04
C THR A 61 22.94 -21.05 -31.38
N ALA A 62 22.88 -20.67 -30.12
CA ALA A 62 24.06 -20.49 -29.27
C ALA A 62 23.94 -21.39 -28.02
N LEU A 63 24.96 -22.23 -27.84
CA LEU A 63 25.13 -23.08 -26.65
C LEU A 63 25.45 -22.21 -25.42
N ALA A 64 24.62 -22.29 -24.38
CA ALA A 64 24.83 -21.64 -23.12
C ALA A 64 25.30 -22.64 -22.06
N ALA A 65 26.29 -22.22 -21.28
CA ALA A 65 26.80 -22.93 -20.10
C ALA A 65 25.79 -22.90 -18.94
N PRO A 66 25.78 -23.87 -17.99
CA PRO A 66 24.80 -23.94 -16.94
C PRO A 66 25.06 -22.85 -15.88
N ALA A 67 24.09 -21.97 -15.68
CA ALA A 67 24.05 -21.02 -14.58
C ALA A 67 23.57 -21.70 -13.29
N ALA A 68 24.19 -21.34 -12.18
CA ALA A 68 23.84 -21.83 -10.86
C ALA A 68 22.38 -21.46 -10.50
N HIS A 69 21.63 -22.45 -10.02
CA HIS A 69 20.25 -22.31 -9.58
C HIS A 69 20.19 -21.43 -8.32
N ALA A 70 19.59 -20.25 -8.43
CA ALA A 70 18.95 -19.59 -7.32
C ALA A 70 17.65 -20.34 -6.98
N PRO A 71 17.15 -20.34 -5.71
CA PRO A 71 15.91 -21.01 -5.39
C PRO A 71 14.76 -20.39 -6.18
N GLU A 72 14.19 -21.16 -7.09
CA GLU A 72 12.99 -20.78 -7.87
C GLU A 72 11.79 -20.77 -6.93
N HIS A 73 11.26 -19.58 -6.64
CA HIS A 73 9.90 -19.48 -6.17
C HIS A 73 8.97 -19.94 -7.32
N PRO A 74 7.95 -20.77 -7.03
CA PRO A 74 7.05 -21.24 -8.08
C PRO A 74 6.40 -20.03 -8.76
N PRO A 75 6.21 -20.06 -10.09
CA PRO A 75 5.65 -18.93 -10.81
C PRO A 75 4.23 -18.64 -10.33
N VAL A 76 4.01 -17.41 -9.87
CA VAL A 76 2.74 -16.91 -9.32
C VAL A 76 1.54 -17.10 -10.27
N GLN A 77 1.78 -17.29 -11.57
CA GLN A 77 0.75 -17.53 -12.58
C GLN A 77 -0.01 -18.87 -12.40
N GLU A 78 0.61 -19.91 -11.83
CA GLU A 78 -0.09 -21.18 -11.58
C GLU A 78 -1.01 -21.11 -10.35
N ALA A 79 -0.68 -20.28 -9.35
CA ALA A 79 -1.52 -20.06 -8.18
C ALA A 79 -2.80 -19.26 -8.51
N GLN A 80 -2.76 -18.41 -9.54
CA GLN A 80 -3.90 -17.59 -9.97
C GLN A 80 -5.02 -18.40 -10.66
N GLN A 81 -4.74 -19.62 -11.13
CA GLN A 81 -5.72 -20.42 -11.90
C GLN A 81 -6.54 -21.42 -11.10
N ALA A 82 -6.22 -21.72 -9.83
CA ALA A 82 -6.85 -22.83 -9.10
C ALA A 82 -7.13 -22.60 -7.61
N GLY A 83 -6.80 -21.46 -7.00
CA GLY A 83 -6.95 -21.22 -5.56
C GLY A 83 -8.02 -20.20 -5.21
N ALA A 84 -8.69 -20.38 -4.08
CA ALA A 84 -9.54 -19.34 -3.50
C ALA A 84 -8.67 -18.10 -3.17
N LEU A 85 -9.08 -16.93 -3.64
CA LEU A 85 -8.40 -15.68 -3.34
C LEU A 85 -8.43 -15.39 -1.84
N THR A 86 -7.29 -14.96 -1.29
CA THR A 86 -7.18 -14.55 0.12
C THR A 86 -7.73 -13.13 0.26
N TYR A 87 -8.73 -12.94 1.12
CA TYR A 87 -9.39 -11.65 1.34
C TYR A 87 -8.66 -10.81 2.39
N GLY A 88 -8.58 -9.51 2.16
CA GLY A 88 -7.98 -8.55 3.09
C GLY A 88 -8.56 -7.16 2.99
N LEU A 89 -8.15 -6.32 3.92
CA LEU A 89 -8.52 -4.89 3.99
C LEU A 89 -7.26 -4.05 4.14
N ASP A 90 -7.34 -2.80 3.69
CA ASP A 90 -6.40 -1.78 4.14
C ASP A 90 -7.16 -0.62 4.77
N ILE A 91 -6.58 -0.04 5.81
CA ILE A 91 -7.21 1.00 6.62
C ILE A 91 -6.18 2.04 7.10
N SER A 92 -6.72 3.20 7.49
CA SER A 92 -5.96 4.33 7.99
C SER A 92 -6.73 5.06 9.09
N ASN A 93 -6.28 6.26 9.44
CA ASN A 93 -7.00 7.18 10.32
C ASN A 93 -8.38 7.61 9.78
N TYR A 94 -8.78 7.20 8.59
CA TYR A 94 -10.15 7.37 8.09
C TYR A 94 -11.12 6.36 8.70
N GLU A 95 -10.62 5.18 9.10
CA GLU A 95 -11.34 4.11 9.77
C GLU A 95 -10.81 3.85 11.19
N PRO A 96 -10.63 4.88 12.04
CA PRO A 96 -9.87 4.77 13.29
C PRO A 96 -10.52 3.85 14.33
N LEU A 97 -11.81 3.55 14.16
CA LEU A 97 -12.60 2.70 15.04
C LEU A 97 -13.03 1.38 14.38
N TYR A 98 -12.43 1.01 13.23
CA TYR A 98 -12.73 -0.28 12.61
C TYR A 98 -12.49 -1.41 13.61
N ASP A 99 -13.47 -2.31 13.69
CA ASP A 99 -13.42 -3.48 14.58
C ASP A 99 -13.06 -4.74 13.78
N TRP A 100 -11.92 -5.31 14.09
CA TRP A 100 -11.45 -6.54 13.46
C TRP A 100 -12.13 -7.81 14.01
N SER A 101 -13.00 -7.71 15.05
CA SER A 101 -13.58 -8.90 15.72
C SER A 101 -14.45 -9.71 14.78
N ASP A 102 -15.24 -9.06 13.95
CA ASP A 102 -16.14 -9.71 12.98
C ASP A 102 -15.59 -9.73 11.56
N SER A 103 -14.33 -9.29 11.37
CA SER A 103 -13.69 -9.26 10.06
C SER A 103 -13.40 -10.66 9.54
N GLN A 104 -13.75 -10.92 8.28
CA GLN A 104 -13.34 -12.11 7.55
C GLN A 104 -11.97 -11.97 6.88
N ALA A 105 -11.27 -10.86 7.12
CA ALA A 105 -9.97 -10.58 6.53
C ALA A 105 -8.90 -11.57 7.03
N GLN A 106 -8.14 -12.10 6.10
CA GLN A 106 -6.98 -12.96 6.36
C GLN A 106 -5.68 -12.17 6.38
N PHE A 107 -5.69 -10.93 5.81
CA PHE A 107 -4.62 -9.94 5.95
C PHE A 107 -5.21 -8.53 6.12
N GLY A 108 -4.44 -7.67 6.80
CA GLY A 108 -4.76 -6.25 6.97
C GLY A 108 -3.51 -5.41 6.79
N ILE A 109 -3.58 -4.34 5.98
CA ILE A 109 -2.47 -3.42 5.74
C ILE A 109 -2.87 -2.05 6.28
N ILE A 110 -2.07 -1.51 7.20
CA ILE A 110 -2.42 -0.34 8.00
C ILE A 110 -1.50 0.83 7.66
N LYS A 111 -2.06 2.03 7.46
CA LYS A 111 -1.25 3.25 7.32
C LYS A 111 -0.41 3.46 8.57
N ALA A 112 0.90 3.57 8.40
CA ALA A 112 1.82 3.90 9.49
C ALA A 112 2.23 5.37 9.43
N THR A 113 2.62 5.85 8.23
CA THR A 113 3.20 7.18 8.04
C THR A 113 2.87 7.76 6.67
N GLU A 114 3.07 9.07 6.54
CA GLU A 114 3.03 9.81 5.28
C GLU A 114 4.10 10.91 5.31
N GLY A 115 4.85 11.07 4.23
CA GLY A 115 5.90 12.07 4.15
C GLY A 115 6.95 11.92 5.26
N THR A 116 7.52 13.04 5.70
CA THR A 116 8.63 13.03 6.66
C THR A 116 8.21 13.15 8.13
N ASP A 117 6.92 13.45 8.42
CA ASP A 117 6.49 13.81 9.78
C ASP A 117 5.11 13.29 10.19
N PHE A 118 4.22 12.94 9.24
CA PHE A 118 2.91 12.42 9.61
C PHE A 118 3.00 10.98 10.10
N ARG A 119 2.39 10.75 11.27
CA ARG A 119 2.19 9.43 11.85
C ARG A 119 0.69 9.17 11.99
N ASP A 120 0.21 8.04 11.48
CA ASP A 120 -1.19 7.65 11.65
C ASP A 120 -1.48 7.32 13.11
N ALA A 121 -2.43 8.05 13.70
CA ALA A 121 -2.78 7.90 15.12
C ALA A 121 -3.46 6.56 15.44
N SER A 122 -4.05 5.91 14.43
CA SER A 122 -4.73 4.62 14.57
C SER A 122 -3.81 3.42 14.39
N PHE A 123 -2.60 3.64 13.85
CA PHE A 123 -1.65 2.58 13.48
C PHE A 123 -1.39 1.59 14.62
N ALA A 124 -0.95 2.07 15.77
CA ALA A 124 -0.56 1.21 16.89
C ALA A 124 -1.71 0.32 17.36
N ARG A 125 -2.93 0.84 17.39
CA ARG A 125 -4.12 0.09 17.78
C ARG A 125 -4.40 -1.06 16.81
N HIS A 126 -4.53 -0.75 15.51
CA HIS A 126 -4.84 -1.75 14.50
C HIS A 126 -3.71 -2.78 14.33
N TRP A 127 -2.46 -2.32 14.41
CA TRP A 127 -1.28 -3.18 14.40
C TRP A 127 -1.30 -4.22 15.51
N HIS A 128 -1.69 -3.81 16.72
CA HIS A 128 -1.83 -4.70 17.87
C HIS A 128 -2.99 -5.69 17.68
N GLU A 129 -4.17 -5.20 17.28
CA GLU A 129 -5.37 -6.02 17.08
C GLU A 129 -5.15 -7.12 16.04
N LEU A 130 -4.59 -6.80 14.87
CA LEU A 130 -4.22 -7.79 13.86
C LEU A 130 -3.24 -8.83 14.40
N GLY A 131 -2.24 -8.36 15.15
CA GLY A 131 -1.25 -9.24 15.77
C GLY A 131 -1.85 -10.22 16.78
N GLN A 132 -2.86 -9.82 17.55
CA GLN A 132 -3.57 -10.70 18.51
C GLN A 132 -4.43 -11.74 17.80
N LYS A 133 -5.05 -11.38 16.68
CA LYS A 133 -5.94 -12.26 15.92
C LYS A 133 -5.21 -13.24 15.01
N GLY A 134 -3.89 -13.11 14.87
CA GLY A 134 -3.11 -13.93 13.94
C GLY A 134 -3.40 -13.63 12.47
N ILE A 135 -4.05 -12.51 12.16
CA ILE A 135 -4.25 -12.00 10.80
C ILE A 135 -2.88 -11.54 10.27
N VAL A 136 -2.56 -11.85 9.00
CA VAL A 136 -1.35 -11.31 8.36
C VAL A 136 -1.44 -9.81 8.35
N ARG A 137 -0.42 -9.13 8.89
CA ARG A 137 -0.44 -7.68 8.99
C ARG A 137 0.63 -7.04 8.13
N GLY A 138 0.33 -5.86 7.63
CA GLY A 138 1.25 -5.02 6.89
C GLY A 138 1.18 -3.57 7.34
N ALA A 139 2.27 -2.84 7.13
CA ALA A 139 2.33 -1.40 7.34
C ALA A 139 2.63 -0.70 6.02
N TYR A 140 1.93 0.40 5.72
CA TYR A 140 2.25 1.21 4.56
C TYR A 140 2.66 2.63 4.90
N HIS A 141 3.50 3.16 4.03
CA HIS A 141 3.95 4.55 4.01
C HIS A 141 3.44 5.23 2.75
N TYR A 142 2.75 6.36 2.87
CA TYR A 142 2.35 7.19 1.74
C TYR A 142 3.48 8.14 1.37
N GLY A 143 4.02 7.95 0.16
CA GLY A 143 5.23 8.65 -0.30
C GLY A 143 4.94 9.97 -0.99
N HIS A 144 5.85 10.94 -0.78
CA HIS A 144 5.86 12.26 -1.39
C HIS A 144 7.16 12.51 -2.16
N PRO A 145 7.17 12.33 -3.51
CA PRO A 145 8.39 12.45 -4.32
C PRO A 145 9.09 13.82 -4.30
N ALA A 146 8.48 14.86 -3.74
CA ALA A 146 9.15 16.12 -3.50
C ALA A 146 10.12 16.12 -2.30
N ASN A 147 9.99 15.14 -1.41
CA ASN A 147 10.84 14.98 -0.23
C ASN A 147 12.04 14.06 -0.52
N ASP A 148 12.96 13.99 0.42
CA ASP A 148 14.05 13.02 0.40
C ASP A 148 13.53 11.60 0.67
N PRO A 149 13.74 10.62 -0.24
CA PRO A 149 13.21 9.26 -0.09
C PRO A 149 13.81 8.50 1.09
N VAL A 150 15.06 8.77 1.46
CA VAL A 150 15.71 8.14 2.60
C VAL A 150 15.14 8.70 3.90
N ALA A 151 14.89 10.01 3.97
CA ALA A 151 14.27 10.62 5.15
C ALA A 151 12.85 10.05 5.39
N GLU A 152 12.04 9.88 4.33
CA GLU A 152 10.72 9.26 4.44
C GLU A 152 10.79 7.78 4.84
N ALA A 153 11.75 7.03 4.27
CA ALA A 153 11.97 5.64 4.65
C ALA A 153 12.37 5.50 6.14
N GLU A 154 13.28 6.35 6.63
CA GLU A 154 13.68 6.35 8.05
C GLU A 154 12.52 6.77 8.97
N HIS A 155 11.69 7.74 8.54
CA HIS A 155 10.47 8.08 9.28
C HIS A 155 9.54 6.88 9.40
N PHE A 156 9.25 6.18 8.29
CA PHE A 156 8.46 4.94 8.28
C PHE A 156 9.05 3.89 9.23
N LEU A 157 10.33 3.60 9.12
CA LEU A 157 11.02 2.60 9.95
C LEU A 157 11.02 2.99 11.43
N SER A 158 11.14 4.27 11.77
CA SER A 158 11.08 4.74 13.16
C SER A 158 9.73 4.45 13.82
N VAL A 159 8.63 4.67 13.07
CA VAL A 159 7.26 4.40 13.55
C VAL A 159 7.02 2.90 13.64
N LEU A 160 7.40 2.14 12.61
CA LEU A 160 7.27 0.69 12.59
C LEU A 160 8.02 0.02 13.75
N ASN A 161 9.28 0.44 14.01
CA ASN A 161 10.11 -0.12 15.06
C ASN A 161 9.68 0.28 16.48
N SER A 162 8.78 1.25 16.62
CA SER A 162 8.13 1.55 17.90
C SER A 162 7.09 0.50 18.30
N GLN A 163 6.75 -0.44 17.41
CA GLN A 163 5.77 -1.50 17.62
C GLN A 163 6.46 -2.88 17.65
N PRO A 164 5.89 -3.85 18.41
CA PRO A 164 6.42 -5.21 18.41
C PRO A 164 6.39 -5.82 17.00
N ALA A 165 7.57 -6.23 16.49
CA ALA A 165 7.70 -6.95 15.24
C ALA A 165 7.24 -8.41 15.39
N LYS A 166 6.72 -8.99 14.30
CA LYS A 166 6.45 -10.42 14.17
C LYS A 166 6.96 -10.94 12.83
N PRO A 167 7.30 -12.24 12.73
CA PRO A 167 7.52 -12.86 11.43
C PRO A 167 6.30 -12.66 10.52
N GLY A 168 6.54 -12.34 9.25
CA GLY A 168 5.49 -12.15 8.26
C GLY A 168 4.89 -10.75 8.23
N ASP A 169 5.44 -9.77 8.95
CA ASP A 169 5.02 -8.36 8.84
C ASP A 169 5.38 -7.81 7.46
N LEU A 170 4.39 -7.42 6.66
CA LEU A 170 4.55 -6.85 5.33
C LEU A 170 4.92 -5.36 5.40
N LEU A 171 5.79 -4.91 4.51
CA LEU A 171 6.18 -3.51 4.38
C LEU A 171 5.78 -2.99 3.01
N VAL A 172 5.20 -1.79 2.94
CA VAL A 172 4.63 -1.28 1.69
C VAL A 172 4.98 0.18 1.47
N LEU A 173 5.43 0.50 0.26
CA LEU A 173 5.43 1.85 -0.28
C LEU A 173 4.11 2.08 -1.03
N ASP A 174 3.32 3.02 -0.58
CA ASP A 174 2.14 3.55 -1.25
C ASP A 174 2.53 4.83 -2.00
N LEU A 175 2.50 4.80 -3.34
CA LEU A 175 2.91 5.92 -4.18
C LEU A 175 1.84 6.26 -5.21
N GLU A 176 1.12 7.37 -4.95
CA GLU A 176 -0.03 7.79 -5.75
C GLU A 176 0.07 9.24 -6.26
N THR A 177 1.08 9.99 -5.81
CA THR A 177 1.32 11.38 -6.21
C THR A 177 2.67 11.54 -6.88
N THR A 178 2.78 12.54 -7.74
CA THR A 178 4.07 12.94 -8.32
C THR A 178 4.67 14.15 -7.61
N ASP A 179 3.87 14.90 -6.84
CA ASP A 179 4.21 16.20 -6.28
C ASP A 179 4.84 17.15 -7.30
N GLY A 180 4.42 17.04 -8.57
CA GLY A 180 4.94 17.83 -9.66
C GLY A 180 6.29 17.35 -10.22
N GLN A 181 6.84 16.23 -9.73
CA GLN A 181 8.09 15.67 -10.22
C GLN A 181 7.93 14.97 -11.58
N SER A 182 9.02 14.89 -12.33
CA SER A 182 9.03 14.16 -13.61
C SER A 182 8.91 12.64 -13.41
N VAL A 183 8.53 11.91 -14.47
CA VAL A 183 8.44 10.45 -14.45
C VAL A 183 9.73 9.81 -13.95
N SER A 184 10.89 10.26 -14.45
CA SER A 184 12.18 9.72 -14.04
C SER A 184 12.52 10.04 -12.59
N ALA A 185 12.15 11.22 -12.08
CA ALA A 185 12.39 11.59 -10.69
C ALA A 185 11.53 10.77 -9.74
N VAL A 186 10.23 10.60 -10.03
CA VAL A 186 9.32 9.74 -9.25
C VAL A 186 9.80 8.29 -9.22
N ASN A 187 10.19 7.75 -10.39
CA ASN A 187 10.70 6.40 -10.48
C ASN A 187 12.01 6.20 -9.68
N SER A 188 12.96 7.14 -9.79
CA SER A 188 14.21 7.09 -9.02
C SER A 188 13.95 7.21 -7.52
N TRP A 189 13.01 8.05 -7.12
CA TRP A 189 12.58 8.21 -5.73
C TRP A 189 12.05 6.89 -5.16
N ALA A 190 11.12 6.25 -5.89
CA ALA A 190 10.55 4.96 -5.48
C ALA A 190 11.62 3.87 -5.33
N LYS A 191 12.55 3.78 -6.30
CA LYS A 191 13.68 2.83 -6.23
C LYS A 191 14.54 3.05 -4.99
N THR A 192 14.85 4.31 -4.68
CA THR A 192 15.68 4.65 -3.52
C THR A 192 14.97 4.28 -2.21
N TRP A 193 13.68 4.63 -2.06
CA TRP A 193 12.90 4.30 -0.88
C TRP A 193 12.80 2.78 -0.66
N LEU A 194 12.40 2.05 -1.71
CA LEU A 194 12.25 0.59 -1.66
C LEU A 194 13.56 -0.13 -1.35
N ALA A 195 14.65 0.28 -1.99
CA ALA A 195 15.97 -0.29 -1.75
C ALA A 195 16.46 -0.01 -0.32
N HIS A 196 16.25 1.21 0.19
CA HIS A 196 16.64 1.59 1.53
C HIS A 196 15.90 0.77 2.60
N VAL A 197 14.57 0.63 2.47
CA VAL A 197 13.78 -0.20 3.39
C VAL A 197 14.23 -1.67 3.34
N LYS A 198 14.49 -2.20 2.13
CA LYS A 198 15.02 -3.56 1.95
C LYS A 198 16.38 -3.75 2.64
N GLU A 199 17.29 -2.81 2.45
CA GLU A 199 18.61 -2.85 3.08
C GLU A 199 18.53 -2.82 4.61
N ARG A 200 17.66 -1.93 5.15
CA ARG A 200 17.53 -1.72 6.60
C ARG A 200 16.81 -2.86 7.33
N THR A 201 15.95 -3.61 6.65
CA THR A 201 15.06 -4.61 7.28
C THR A 201 15.35 -6.03 6.84
N GLY A 202 16.01 -6.24 5.71
CA GLY A 202 16.15 -7.53 5.04
C GLY A 202 14.87 -8.02 4.36
N VAL A 203 13.76 -7.28 4.46
CA VAL A 203 12.48 -7.59 3.82
C VAL A 203 12.37 -6.87 2.49
N THR A 204 12.00 -7.55 1.43
CA THR A 204 11.65 -6.90 0.17
C THR A 204 10.27 -6.23 0.31
N PRO A 205 10.19 -4.88 0.34
CA PRO A 205 8.91 -4.21 0.49
C PRO A 205 8.05 -4.35 -0.76
N MET A 206 6.74 -4.21 -0.62
CA MET A 206 5.80 -4.18 -1.73
C MET A 206 5.69 -2.75 -2.28
N PHE A 207 5.37 -2.64 -3.56
CA PHE A 207 4.97 -1.39 -4.19
C PHE A 207 3.46 -1.38 -4.39
N TYR A 208 2.77 -0.37 -3.85
CA TYR A 208 1.35 -0.11 -4.10
C TYR A 208 1.16 1.15 -4.91
N SER A 209 0.23 1.07 -5.84
CA SER A 209 -0.27 2.23 -6.59
C SER A 209 -1.56 1.91 -7.35
N GLY A 210 -2.27 2.95 -7.80
CA GLY A 210 -3.30 2.81 -8.84
C GLY A 210 -2.70 2.29 -10.16
N TRP A 211 -3.45 1.47 -10.90
CA TRP A 211 -2.97 0.81 -12.11
C TRP A 211 -2.31 1.76 -13.13
N ASN A 212 -2.97 2.90 -13.42
CA ASN A 212 -2.44 3.88 -14.39
C ASN A 212 -1.13 4.53 -13.90
N PHE A 213 -1.03 4.82 -12.61
CA PHE A 213 0.18 5.39 -12.02
C PHE A 213 1.32 4.37 -12.07
N ALA A 214 1.08 3.14 -11.63
CA ALA A 214 2.05 2.06 -11.69
C ALA A 214 2.53 1.81 -13.13
N ASN A 215 1.63 1.87 -14.12
CA ASN A 215 1.99 1.69 -15.54
C ASN A 215 2.90 2.80 -16.07
N THR A 216 2.83 4.00 -15.52
CA THR A 216 3.65 5.14 -15.95
C THR A 216 4.95 5.26 -15.17
N TYR A 217 4.91 5.02 -13.86
CA TYR A 217 6.02 5.31 -12.94
C TYR A 217 6.71 4.05 -12.41
N GLY A 218 6.16 2.85 -12.66
CA GLY A 218 6.62 1.60 -12.08
C GLY A 218 7.72 0.86 -12.86
N HIS A 219 8.22 1.42 -13.95
CA HIS A 219 9.23 0.74 -14.78
C HIS A 219 10.52 0.42 -14.01
N GLY A 220 10.97 -0.85 -14.12
CA GLY A 220 12.15 -1.34 -13.41
C GLY A 220 11.93 -1.54 -11.90
N LEU A 221 10.66 -1.67 -11.45
CA LEU A 221 10.28 -2.02 -10.08
C LEU A 221 9.74 -3.45 -9.96
N ALA A 222 9.76 -4.26 -11.01
CA ALA A 222 9.15 -5.59 -11.04
C ALA A 222 9.80 -6.63 -10.12
N GLU A 223 10.94 -6.31 -9.50
CA GLU A 223 11.53 -7.11 -8.42
C GLU A 223 10.78 -7.00 -7.09
N TYR A 224 9.99 -5.94 -6.91
CA TYR A 224 9.17 -5.70 -5.73
C TYR A 224 7.77 -6.28 -5.94
N PRO A 225 7.19 -7.01 -4.96
CA PRO A 225 5.83 -7.51 -5.06
C PRO A 225 4.85 -6.37 -5.33
N LEU A 226 3.87 -6.58 -6.23
CA LEU A 226 2.92 -5.57 -6.64
C LEU A 226 1.60 -5.68 -5.87
N TRP A 227 1.19 -4.60 -5.23
CA TRP A 227 -0.18 -4.36 -4.80
C TRP A 227 -0.79 -3.27 -5.70
N VAL A 228 -1.82 -3.59 -6.47
CA VAL A 228 -2.38 -2.70 -7.49
C VAL A 228 -3.85 -2.39 -7.23
N ALA A 229 -4.22 -1.10 -7.27
CA ALA A 229 -5.62 -0.69 -7.23
C ALA A 229 -6.19 -0.58 -8.65
N HIS A 230 -7.34 -1.23 -8.89
CA HIS A 230 -8.07 -1.13 -10.15
C HIS A 230 -9.57 -1.44 -9.96
N TYR A 231 -10.35 -0.43 -9.60
CA TYR A 231 -11.76 -0.57 -9.21
C TYR A 231 -12.73 -0.87 -10.35
N SER A 232 -12.32 -0.73 -11.62
CA SER A 232 -13.14 -1.09 -12.79
C SER A 232 -12.95 -2.53 -13.26
N LYS A 233 -12.18 -3.34 -12.52
CA LYS A 233 -11.95 -4.75 -12.78
C LYS A 233 -12.61 -5.61 -11.73
N ASP A 234 -13.16 -6.73 -12.17
CA ASP A 234 -13.67 -7.73 -11.25
C ASP A 234 -12.55 -8.22 -10.32
N LYS A 235 -12.95 -8.59 -9.12
CA LYS A 235 -12.05 -9.05 -8.07
C LYS A 235 -11.09 -10.14 -8.57
N GLY A 236 -9.79 -9.86 -8.52
CA GLY A 236 -8.75 -10.80 -8.91
C GLY A 236 -8.49 -10.93 -10.42
N THR A 237 -9.10 -10.07 -11.26
CA THR A 237 -8.97 -10.17 -12.73
C THR A 237 -8.10 -9.09 -13.36
N VAL A 238 -7.40 -8.27 -12.54
CA VAL A 238 -6.53 -7.20 -13.04
C VAL A 238 -5.32 -7.77 -13.77
N SER A 239 -4.97 -7.20 -14.94
CA SER A 239 -3.70 -7.46 -15.60
C SER A 239 -2.60 -6.60 -14.99
N PRO A 240 -1.39 -7.12 -14.76
CA PRO A 240 -0.30 -6.35 -14.20
C PRO A 240 0.08 -5.16 -15.10
N PRO A 241 0.40 -3.97 -14.53
CA PRO A 241 0.91 -2.82 -15.26
C PRO A 241 2.43 -2.91 -15.48
N ALA A 242 2.94 -2.07 -16.38
CA ALA A 242 4.37 -1.88 -16.66
C ALA A 242 5.14 -3.20 -16.87
N ASP A 243 6.21 -3.41 -16.09
CA ASP A 243 7.13 -4.55 -16.27
C ASP A 243 6.74 -5.77 -15.41
N TRP A 244 5.73 -5.65 -14.53
CA TRP A 244 5.28 -6.78 -13.71
C TRP A 244 4.61 -7.85 -14.56
N LYS A 245 4.93 -9.10 -14.27
CA LYS A 245 4.30 -10.28 -14.89
C LYS A 245 3.10 -10.79 -14.12
N SER A 246 3.00 -10.43 -12.84
CA SER A 246 1.92 -10.82 -11.93
C SER A 246 1.71 -9.74 -10.87
N TRP A 247 0.53 -9.76 -10.25
CA TRP A 247 0.23 -8.97 -9.06
C TRP A 247 0.20 -9.88 -7.83
N THR A 248 0.48 -9.31 -6.67
CA THR A 248 0.42 -10.01 -5.38
C THR A 248 -0.91 -9.72 -4.68
N ILE A 249 -1.32 -8.44 -4.67
CA ILE A 249 -2.58 -7.99 -4.09
C ILE A 249 -3.29 -7.09 -5.12
N HIS A 250 -4.61 -7.27 -5.24
CA HIS A 250 -5.51 -6.41 -6.02
C HIS A 250 -6.50 -5.73 -5.09
N GLN A 251 -6.40 -4.40 -4.97
CA GLN A 251 -7.44 -3.58 -4.35
C GLN A 251 -8.53 -3.34 -5.38
N TYR A 252 -9.66 -4.00 -5.21
CA TYR A 252 -10.72 -4.05 -6.23
C TYR A 252 -11.88 -3.07 -5.98
N THR A 253 -11.97 -2.49 -4.78
CA THR A 253 -12.97 -1.46 -4.42
C THR A 253 -12.50 -0.66 -3.21
N ASP A 254 -12.96 0.59 -3.14
CA ASP A 254 -12.79 1.53 -2.03
C ASP A 254 -14.10 1.78 -1.24
N TYR A 255 -15.13 0.95 -1.49
CA TYR A 255 -16.45 1.10 -0.85
C TYR A 255 -16.96 -0.21 -0.24
N PRO A 256 -17.50 -0.17 1.01
CA PRO A 256 -17.54 0.97 1.95
C PRO A 256 -16.19 1.25 2.63
N ILE A 257 -15.22 0.39 2.45
CA ILE A 257 -13.85 0.42 2.94
C ILE A 257 -12.96 -0.19 1.86
N ASP A 258 -11.68 0.11 1.85
CA ASP A 258 -10.72 -0.45 0.90
C ASP A 258 -10.62 -1.98 1.04
N GLN A 259 -11.01 -2.71 -0.02
CA GLN A 259 -11.06 -4.17 -0.02
C GLN A 259 -10.09 -4.77 -1.03
N ASN A 260 -9.44 -5.81 -0.58
CA ASN A 260 -8.34 -6.44 -1.27
C ASN A 260 -8.52 -7.93 -1.43
N VAL A 261 -7.90 -8.47 -2.48
CA VAL A 261 -7.64 -9.90 -2.58
C VAL A 261 -6.20 -10.16 -2.95
N SER A 262 -5.65 -11.24 -2.41
CA SER A 262 -4.33 -11.73 -2.80
C SER A 262 -4.45 -13.00 -3.63
N ALA A 263 -3.55 -13.13 -4.62
CA ALA A 263 -3.31 -14.38 -5.34
C ALA A 263 -2.53 -15.41 -4.50
N LEU A 264 -1.94 -14.96 -3.39
CA LEU A 264 -1.19 -15.79 -2.45
C LEU A 264 -2.07 -16.19 -1.26
N SER A 265 -1.82 -17.35 -0.69
CA SER A 265 -2.41 -17.74 0.59
C SER A 265 -1.88 -16.87 1.74
N ALA A 266 -2.55 -16.88 2.88
CA ALA A 266 -2.10 -16.15 4.07
C ALA A 266 -0.69 -16.56 4.50
N ASP A 267 -0.32 -17.85 4.37
CA ASP A 267 1.03 -18.31 4.70
C ASP A 267 2.06 -17.82 3.70
N GLN A 268 1.76 -17.85 2.40
CA GLN A 268 2.62 -17.29 1.37
C GLN A 268 2.81 -15.77 1.51
N LEU A 269 1.77 -15.04 1.96
CA LEU A 269 1.91 -13.62 2.29
C LEU A 269 2.86 -13.41 3.48
N ARG A 270 2.80 -14.26 4.52
CA ARG A 270 3.76 -14.20 5.64
C ARG A 270 5.19 -14.45 5.18
N ASP A 271 5.39 -15.33 4.21
CA ASP A 271 6.73 -15.62 3.65
C ASP A 271 7.36 -14.41 2.94
N LEU A 272 6.54 -13.46 2.46
CA LEU A 272 7.02 -12.20 1.90
C LEU A 272 7.45 -11.19 2.96
N GLY A 273 6.96 -11.33 4.18
CA GLY A 273 7.18 -10.40 5.26
C GLY A 273 8.48 -10.62 6.02
N ARG A 274 8.59 -9.97 7.19
CA ARG A 274 9.77 -10.06 8.04
C ARG A 274 10.11 -11.50 8.39
N GLN A 275 11.37 -11.85 8.14
CA GLN A 275 12.01 -12.99 8.77
C GLN A 275 12.55 -12.49 10.10
N THR A 276 12.08 -13.02 11.22
CA THR A 276 12.78 -12.79 12.51
C THR A 276 13.92 -13.77 12.60
N ALA A 277 15.11 -13.25 12.83
CA ALA A 277 16.28 -14.05 13.15
C ALA A 277 16.09 -14.80 14.47
#